data_b5ff4ce01aebcec589eb05500bae1527
#
_entry.id   b5ff4ce01aebcec589eb05500bae1527
#
_cell.length_a   1.000
_cell.length_b   1.000
_cell.length_c   1.000
_cell.angle_alpha   90.00
_cell.angle_beta   90.00
_cell.angle_gamma   90.00
#
_symmetry.space_group_name_H-M   'P 1'
#
loop_
_entity.id
_entity.type
_entity.pdbx_description
1 polymer ?
#
loop_
_entity_poly.entity_id
_entity_poly.type
_entity_poly.pdbx_seq_one_letter_code
_entity_poly.pdbx_strand_id
1 'polypeptide(L)'
;ISVSGDNVAEALETLIPADLVGLDKGAQRYGLLTSSEGGIIDDLMVVNASDHFYLVVNAACKDRDLAHLRLNLASTHEIETLDRGLLALQGPQARDVMQRLCPEACELVFMQHGRFTMAGQEVWVSRSGYTGEDGFEISVAADACEAFAEQLLAEPEVEAIGLGARDSLRLEAGLCLYGHDMDMQTTPVEAGLIWAIGKPRRHGGERPGGFPGADIILHQVDAKDHTRKRVGLL
;
A
#
# COMPACT_ATOMS: atom_id res chain seq x y z
N ILE A 1 -7.17 1.12 7.60
CA ILE A 1 -7.81 -0.06 8.21
C ILE A 1 -6.76 -0.74 9.07
N SER A 2 -7.10 -1.14 10.32
CA SER A 2 -6.27 -2.05 11.12
C SER A 2 -6.87 -3.46 11.15
N VAL A 3 -6.01 -4.45 11.19
CA VAL A 3 -6.36 -5.87 11.38
C VAL A 3 -5.51 -6.43 12.50
N SER A 4 -6.16 -6.95 13.54
CA SER A 4 -5.50 -7.50 14.74
C SER A 4 -6.06 -8.87 15.13
N GLY A 5 -5.29 -9.62 15.89
CA GLY A 5 -5.59 -11.00 16.29
C GLY A 5 -4.39 -11.92 16.16
N ASP A 6 -4.62 -13.22 16.29
CA ASP A 6 -3.57 -14.22 16.14
C ASP A 6 -3.34 -14.56 14.66
N ASN A 7 -2.09 -14.71 14.23
CA ASN A 7 -1.71 -15.13 12.88
C ASN A 7 -2.30 -14.23 11.77
N VAL A 8 -2.31 -12.91 12.00
CA VAL A 8 -2.88 -11.94 11.04
C VAL A 8 -2.20 -12.00 9.67
N ALA A 9 -0.88 -12.22 9.62
CA ALA A 9 -0.15 -12.32 8.36
C ALA A 9 -0.67 -13.49 7.50
N GLU A 10 -0.83 -14.66 8.11
CA GLU A 10 -1.38 -15.85 7.46
C GLU A 10 -2.82 -15.62 7.00
N ALA A 11 -3.63 -14.96 7.83
CA ALA A 11 -5.01 -14.65 7.49
C ALA A 11 -5.09 -13.68 6.30
N LEU A 12 -4.30 -12.62 6.28
CA LEU A 12 -4.23 -11.69 5.16
C LEU A 12 -3.70 -12.35 3.89
N GLU A 13 -2.77 -13.31 3.99
CA GLU A 13 -2.29 -14.09 2.85
C GLU A 13 -3.37 -14.97 2.19
N THR A 14 -4.49 -15.21 2.87
CA THR A 14 -5.65 -15.87 2.23
C THR A 14 -6.40 -14.96 1.25
N LEU A 15 -6.12 -13.66 1.25
CA LEU A 15 -6.77 -12.65 0.39
C LEU A 15 -5.78 -11.92 -0.52
N ILE A 16 -4.51 -11.85 -0.10
CA ILE A 16 -3.45 -11.04 -0.70
C ILE A 16 -2.30 -11.96 -1.13
N PRO A 17 -1.89 -11.97 -2.41
CA PRO A 17 -0.82 -12.82 -2.92
C PRO A 17 0.59 -12.38 -2.49
N ALA A 18 0.74 -11.28 -1.73
CA ALA A 18 2.02 -10.86 -1.20
C ALA A 18 2.52 -11.80 -0.10
N ASP A 19 3.84 -11.80 0.14
CA ASP A 19 4.48 -12.52 1.24
C ASP A 19 4.39 -11.67 2.51
N LEU A 20 3.34 -11.85 3.31
CA LEU A 20 3.09 -11.08 4.54
C LEU A 20 3.63 -11.79 5.79
N VAL A 21 3.72 -13.11 5.77
CA VAL A 21 4.38 -13.90 6.82
C VAL A 21 5.88 -13.56 6.89
N GLY A 22 6.51 -13.31 5.74
CA GLY A 22 7.89 -12.86 5.67
C GLY A 22 8.08 -11.33 5.76
N LEU A 23 7.06 -10.56 6.17
CA LEU A 23 7.16 -9.11 6.30
C LEU A 23 7.64 -8.74 7.70
N ASP A 24 8.84 -8.18 7.79
CA ASP A 24 9.43 -7.76 9.07
C ASP A 24 8.58 -6.69 9.77
N LYS A 25 8.70 -6.64 11.11
CA LYS A 25 8.10 -5.57 11.91
C LYS A 25 8.64 -4.20 11.49
N GLY A 26 7.76 -3.23 11.33
CA GLY A 26 8.12 -1.90 10.85
C GLY A 26 8.41 -1.85 9.34
N ALA A 27 8.11 -2.91 8.60
CA ALA A 27 8.17 -2.88 7.15
C ALA A 27 6.77 -2.79 6.53
N GLN A 28 6.72 -2.28 5.29
CA GLN A 28 5.50 -2.26 4.50
C GLN A 28 5.71 -2.96 3.16
N ARG A 29 4.62 -3.39 2.57
CA ARG A 29 4.62 -4.08 1.27
C ARG A 29 3.39 -3.71 0.46
N TYR A 30 3.60 -3.51 -0.83
CA TYR A 30 2.52 -3.39 -1.79
C TYR A 30 1.84 -4.75 -1.97
N GLY A 31 0.52 -4.75 -1.95
CA GLY A 31 -0.31 -5.93 -2.10
C GLY A 31 -1.49 -5.67 -3.02
N LEU A 32 -2.15 -6.76 -3.39
CA LEU A 32 -3.34 -6.76 -4.23
C LEU A 32 -4.43 -7.58 -3.55
N LEU A 33 -5.64 -7.07 -3.48
CA LEU A 33 -6.82 -7.91 -3.25
C LEU A 33 -7.25 -8.50 -4.59
N THR A 34 -7.42 -9.81 -4.65
CA THR A 34 -7.75 -10.52 -5.90
C THR A 34 -9.10 -11.23 -5.81
N SER A 35 -9.78 -11.37 -6.94
CA SER A 35 -11.04 -12.09 -7.07
C SER A 35 -10.82 -13.57 -7.43
N SER A 36 -11.86 -14.39 -7.29
CA SER A 36 -11.86 -15.79 -7.71
C SER A 36 -11.58 -15.98 -9.21
N GLU A 37 -11.91 -14.96 -10.02
CA GLU A 37 -11.65 -14.93 -11.46
C GLU A 37 -10.25 -14.41 -11.81
N GLY A 38 -9.39 -14.14 -10.80
CA GLY A 38 -8.02 -13.67 -10.96
C GLY A 38 -7.88 -12.18 -11.23
N GLY A 39 -8.98 -11.41 -11.24
CA GLY A 39 -8.95 -9.96 -11.39
C GLY A 39 -8.54 -9.24 -10.11
N ILE A 40 -8.10 -7.99 -10.24
CA ILE A 40 -7.68 -7.14 -9.12
C ILE A 40 -8.91 -6.41 -8.55
N ILE A 41 -9.22 -6.64 -7.27
CA ILE A 41 -10.30 -5.94 -6.55
C ILE A 41 -9.82 -4.56 -6.14
N ASP A 42 -8.62 -4.44 -5.58
CA ASP A 42 -7.92 -3.20 -5.26
C ASP A 42 -6.43 -3.45 -5.06
N ASP A 43 -5.64 -2.38 -5.07
CA ASP A 43 -4.25 -2.38 -4.62
C ASP A 43 -4.11 -1.60 -3.31
N LEU A 44 -3.18 -2.02 -2.47
CA LEU A 44 -3.04 -1.47 -1.13
C LEU A 44 -1.60 -1.57 -0.61
N MET A 45 -1.30 -0.74 0.38
CA MET A 45 -0.08 -0.92 1.17
C MET A 45 -0.41 -1.69 2.45
N VAL A 46 0.38 -2.69 2.75
CA VAL A 46 0.28 -3.51 3.97
C VAL A 46 1.49 -3.24 4.85
N VAL A 47 1.25 -2.77 6.06
CA VAL A 47 2.29 -2.45 7.05
C VAL A 47 2.20 -3.44 8.20
N ASN A 48 3.32 -4.05 8.58
CA ASN A 48 3.45 -4.78 9.84
C ASN A 48 3.81 -3.79 10.96
N ALA A 49 2.81 -3.25 11.65
CA ALA A 49 2.98 -2.27 12.72
C ALA A 49 3.39 -2.90 14.08
N SER A 50 3.78 -4.16 14.09
CA SER A 50 4.21 -4.99 15.21
C SER A 50 3.09 -5.55 16.10
N ASP A 51 2.11 -4.76 16.48
CA ASP A 51 0.96 -5.12 17.31
C ASP A 51 -0.31 -5.38 16.48
N HIS A 52 -0.34 -4.90 15.25
CA HIS A 52 -1.40 -5.12 14.25
C HIS A 52 -0.84 -4.95 12.83
N PHE A 53 -1.63 -5.30 11.84
CA PHE A 53 -1.38 -4.91 10.46
C PHE A 53 -2.19 -3.66 10.12
N TYR A 54 -1.52 -2.68 9.51
CA TYR A 54 -2.11 -1.43 9.05
C TYR A 54 -2.21 -1.43 7.52
N LEU A 55 -3.41 -1.24 7.01
CA LEU A 55 -3.70 -1.27 5.57
C LEU A 55 -4.06 0.12 5.08
N VAL A 56 -3.36 0.61 4.08
CA VAL A 56 -3.70 1.83 3.33
C VAL A 56 -4.33 1.40 2.01
N VAL A 57 -5.62 1.68 1.84
CA VAL A 57 -6.43 1.33 0.68
C VAL A 57 -6.79 2.56 -0.13
N ASN A 58 -7.20 2.39 -1.39
CA ASN A 58 -7.70 3.50 -2.19
C ASN A 58 -8.99 4.06 -1.58
N ALA A 59 -9.07 5.40 -1.46
CA ALA A 59 -10.21 6.06 -0.82
C ALA A 59 -11.56 5.70 -1.46
N ALA A 60 -11.59 5.57 -2.80
CA ALA A 60 -12.80 5.19 -3.54
C ALA A 60 -13.20 3.71 -3.34
N CYS A 61 -12.27 2.87 -2.91
CA CYS A 61 -12.48 1.43 -2.71
C CYS A 61 -12.70 1.05 -1.24
N LYS A 62 -12.45 1.98 -0.31
CA LYS A 62 -12.42 1.75 1.14
C LYS A 62 -13.59 0.92 1.67
N ASP A 63 -14.82 1.25 1.31
CA ASP A 63 -16.00 0.55 1.84
C ASP A 63 -16.12 -0.87 1.30
N ARG A 64 -15.77 -1.08 0.02
CA ARG A 64 -15.72 -2.40 -0.61
C ARG A 64 -14.64 -3.27 0.01
N ASP A 65 -13.45 -2.72 0.19
CA ASP A 65 -12.32 -3.45 0.75
C ASP A 65 -12.57 -3.81 2.22
N LEU A 66 -13.13 -2.87 2.99
CA LEU A 66 -13.54 -3.13 4.36
C LEU A 66 -14.60 -4.24 4.44
N ALA A 67 -15.60 -4.22 3.55
CA ALA A 67 -16.60 -5.27 3.48
C ALA A 67 -15.98 -6.62 3.09
N HIS A 68 -15.05 -6.63 2.13
CA HIS A 68 -14.33 -7.83 1.70
C HIS A 68 -13.48 -8.43 2.82
N LEU A 69 -12.70 -7.61 3.54
CA LEU A 69 -11.91 -8.04 4.69
C LEU A 69 -12.81 -8.61 5.81
N ARG A 70 -13.88 -7.91 6.16
CA ARG A 70 -14.82 -8.35 7.19
C ARG A 70 -15.53 -9.65 6.85
N LEU A 71 -15.96 -9.82 5.61
CA LEU A 71 -16.61 -11.04 5.15
C LEU A 71 -15.72 -12.27 5.35
N ASN A 72 -14.43 -12.13 5.15
CA ASN A 72 -13.49 -13.25 5.15
C ASN A 72 -12.78 -13.44 6.50
N LEU A 73 -12.54 -12.37 7.28
CA LEU A 73 -11.67 -12.43 8.45
C LEU A 73 -12.34 -12.07 9.78
N ALA A 74 -13.51 -11.39 9.79
CA ALA A 74 -14.10 -10.88 11.04
C ALA A 74 -14.58 -11.97 12.03
N SER A 75 -14.63 -13.24 11.62
CA SER A 75 -14.93 -14.34 12.53
C SER A 75 -13.78 -14.69 13.49
N THR A 76 -12.55 -14.27 13.16
CA THR A 76 -11.32 -14.61 13.88
C THR A 76 -10.42 -13.43 14.16
N HIS A 77 -10.65 -12.29 13.50
CA HIS A 77 -9.81 -11.10 13.59
C HIS A 77 -10.66 -9.85 13.82
N GLU A 78 -10.10 -8.90 14.54
CA GLU A 78 -10.68 -7.57 14.70
C GLU A 78 -10.28 -6.68 13.51
N ILE A 79 -11.26 -6.02 12.90
CA ILE A 79 -11.06 -5.19 11.72
C ILE A 79 -11.70 -3.83 11.96
N GLU A 80 -10.87 -2.81 12.08
CA GLU A 80 -11.29 -1.45 12.41
C GLU A 80 -10.91 -0.45 11.32
N THR A 81 -11.77 0.53 11.11
CA THR A 81 -11.43 1.72 10.34
C THR A 81 -10.81 2.74 11.28
N LEU A 82 -9.60 3.18 10.96
CA LEU A 82 -8.91 4.18 11.75
C LEU A 82 -9.35 5.59 11.31
N ASP A 83 -9.69 6.44 12.26
CA ASP A 83 -10.02 7.85 12.02
C ASP A 83 -8.72 8.68 11.92
N ARG A 84 -8.06 8.56 10.77
CA ARG A 84 -6.77 9.19 10.49
C ARG A 84 -6.73 9.78 9.09
N GLY A 85 -6.10 10.93 8.94
CA GLY A 85 -5.71 11.47 7.65
C GLY A 85 -4.39 10.87 7.17
N LEU A 86 -4.15 10.91 5.86
CA LEU A 86 -2.90 10.52 5.24
C LEU A 86 -2.41 11.66 4.35
N LEU A 87 -1.25 12.21 4.68
CA LEU A 87 -0.57 13.26 3.93
C LEU A 87 0.68 12.68 3.27
N ALA A 88 0.95 13.07 2.03
CA ALA A 88 2.13 12.64 1.29
C ALA A 88 3.06 13.84 1.08
N LEU A 89 4.23 13.82 1.71
CA LEU A 89 5.33 14.76 1.49
C LEU A 89 6.30 14.10 0.51
N GLN A 90 6.32 14.58 -0.75
CA GLN A 90 7.01 13.91 -1.86
C GLN A 90 7.91 14.87 -2.62
N GLY A 91 9.00 14.35 -3.17
CA GLY A 91 9.88 15.08 -4.06
C GLY A 91 11.33 15.15 -3.56
N PRO A 92 12.25 15.68 -4.37
CA PRO A 92 13.68 15.61 -4.08
C PRO A 92 14.09 16.33 -2.79
N GLN A 93 13.29 17.31 -2.32
CA GLN A 93 13.55 18.04 -1.08
C GLN A 93 12.74 17.52 0.14
N ALA A 94 11.92 16.49 -0.04
CA ALA A 94 11.07 15.94 1.03
C ALA A 94 11.88 15.49 2.25
N ARG A 95 13.07 14.90 2.02
CA ARG A 95 13.99 14.49 3.09
C ARG A 95 14.51 15.67 3.90
N ASP A 96 14.80 16.81 3.26
CA ASP A 96 15.34 17.99 3.94
C ASP A 96 14.26 18.65 4.83
N VAL A 97 13.01 18.68 4.35
CA VAL A 97 11.86 19.09 5.15
C VAL A 97 11.65 18.16 6.33
N MET A 98 11.63 16.85 6.09
CA MET A 98 11.45 15.86 7.16
C MET A 98 12.60 15.91 8.19
N GLN A 99 13.83 16.19 7.76
CA GLN A 99 14.98 16.33 8.65
C GLN A 99 14.81 17.49 9.66
N ARG A 100 14.07 18.53 9.30
CA ARG A 100 13.75 19.65 10.19
C ARG A 100 12.59 19.32 11.13
N LEU A 101 11.59 18.61 10.64
CA LEU A 101 10.34 18.35 11.38
C LEU A 101 10.41 17.09 12.26
N CYS A 102 11.09 16.04 11.79
CA CYS A 102 11.23 14.75 12.48
C CYS A 102 12.50 14.02 11.98
N PRO A 103 13.68 14.39 12.47
CA PRO A 103 14.95 13.79 12.01
C PRO A 103 14.98 12.27 12.16
N GLU A 104 14.32 11.73 13.18
CA GLU A 104 14.25 10.29 13.43
C GLU A 104 13.54 9.53 12.29
N ALA A 105 12.55 10.14 11.64
CA ALA A 105 11.87 9.53 10.50
C ALA A 105 12.77 9.44 9.25
N CYS A 106 13.84 10.25 9.17
CA CYS A 106 14.80 10.17 8.09
C CYS A 106 15.70 8.92 8.14
N GLU A 107 15.73 8.22 9.28
CA GLU A 107 16.45 6.94 9.43
C GLU A 107 15.68 5.77 8.78
N LEU A 108 14.39 5.94 8.51
CA LEU A 108 13.64 4.94 7.75
C LEU A 108 14.26 4.77 6.36
N VAL A 109 14.40 3.53 5.91
CA VAL A 109 14.71 3.22 4.52
C VAL A 109 13.41 3.02 3.72
N PHE A 110 13.51 2.99 2.40
CA PHE A 110 12.34 2.78 1.53
C PHE A 110 11.56 1.52 1.93
N MET A 111 10.24 1.67 2.03
CA MET A 111 9.29 0.65 2.49
C MET A 111 9.43 0.29 3.98
N GLN A 112 10.00 1.17 4.77
CA GLN A 112 9.91 1.09 6.24
C GLN A 112 8.85 2.05 6.79
N HIS A 113 8.35 1.69 7.96
CA HIS A 113 7.30 2.37 8.71
C HIS A 113 7.73 2.52 10.17
N GLY A 114 7.33 3.63 10.79
CA GLY A 114 7.54 3.87 12.22
C GLY A 114 6.51 4.82 12.81
N ARG A 115 6.44 4.83 14.16
CA ARG A 115 5.64 5.79 14.93
C ARG A 115 6.57 6.84 15.50
N PHE A 116 6.20 8.11 15.34
CA PHE A 116 7.01 9.26 15.75
C PHE A 116 6.13 10.31 16.40
N THR A 117 6.79 11.30 17.01
CA THR A 117 6.11 12.51 17.49
C THR A 117 6.56 13.70 16.63
N MET A 118 5.63 14.33 15.94
CA MET A 118 5.86 15.55 15.17
C MET A 118 4.92 16.63 15.68
N ALA A 119 5.46 17.80 16.02
CA ALA A 119 4.67 18.93 16.54
C ALA A 119 3.77 18.58 17.75
N GLY A 120 4.20 17.65 18.60
CA GLY A 120 3.44 17.18 19.75
C GLY A 120 2.31 16.20 19.43
N GLN A 121 2.18 15.77 18.16
CA GLN A 121 1.21 14.77 17.69
C GLN A 121 1.91 13.44 17.41
N GLU A 122 1.25 12.33 17.75
CA GLU A 122 1.69 11.01 17.29
C GLU A 122 1.35 10.87 15.81
N VAL A 123 2.38 10.59 15.02
CA VAL A 123 2.26 10.33 13.59
C VAL A 123 2.80 8.95 13.24
N TRP A 124 2.25 8.34 12.23
CA TRP A 124 2.77 7.12 11.64
C TRP A 124 3.37 7.49 10.29
N VAL A 125 4.63 7.20 10.10
CA VAL A 125 5.37 7.62 8.91
C VAL A 125 5.88 6.39 8.18
N SER A 126 5.61 6.33 6.89
CA SER A 126 6.23 5.38 5.98
C SER A 126 7.14 6.13 5.01
N ARG A 127 8.34 5.61 4.74
CA ARG A 127 9.18 6.14 3.66
C ARG A 127 8.78 5.49 2.35
N SER A 128 7.83 6.11 1.70
CA SER A 128 7.16 5.62 0.50
C SER A 128 6.45 6.77 -0.23
N GLY A 129 5.95 6.50 -1.40
CA GLY A 129 5.22 7.48 -2.17
C GLY A 129 4.76 6.97 -3.52
N TYR A 130 4.15 7.88 -4.29
CA TYR A 130 3.50 7.58 -5.56
C TYR A 130 3.93 8.55 -6.67
N THR A 131 5.18 9.01 -6.63
CA THR A 131 5.71 10.03 -7.57
C THR A 131 6.97 9.59 -8.29
N GLY A 132 7.57 8.46 -7.89
CA GLY A 132 8.89 8.05 -8.39
C GLY A 132 10.07 8.73 -7.71
N GLU A 133 9.80 9.73 -6.86
CA GLU A 133 10.79 10.44 -6.05
C GLU A 133 10.80 9.92 -4.61
N ASP A 134 11.81 10.32 -3.83
CA ASP A 134 11.84 10.07 -2.38
C ASP A 134 10.73 10.84 -1.67
N GLY A 135 10.22 10.28 -0.58
CA GLY A 135 9.17 10.92 0.18
C GLY A 135 8.64 10.10 1.34
N PHE A 136 7.67 10.68 2.00
CA PHE A 136 7.05 10.13 3.20
C PHE A 136 5.54 10.20 3.09
N GLU A 137 4.87 9.15 3.52
CA GLU A 137 3.43 9.12 3.76
C GLU A 137 3.22 9.21 5.27
N ILE A 138 2.52 10.26 5.70
CA ILE A 138 2.37 10.64 7.11
C ILE A 138 0.91 10.50 7.49
N SER A 139 0.62 9.55 8.37
CA SER A 139 -0.72 9.36 8.92
C SER A 139 -0.81 10.05 10.29
N VAL A 140 -1.81 10.89 10.44
CA VAL A 140 -2.08 11.69 11.64
C VAL A 140 -3.55 11.55 12.03
N ALA A 141 -3.90 11.76 13.30
CA ALA A 141 -5.30 11.77 13.73
C ALA A 141 -6.13 12.75 12.88
N ALA A 142 -7.37 12.39 12.56
CA ALA A 142 -8.18 13.15 11.60
C ALA A 142 -8.43 14.59 12.07
N ASP A 143 -8.64 14.81 13.36
CA ASP A 143 -8.85 16.12 13.96
C ASP A 143 -7.61 17.02 13.97
N ALA A 144 -6.41 16.45 13.85
CA ALA A 144 -5.14 17.16 13.76
C ALA A 144 -4.68 17.39 12.31
N CYS A 145 -5.35 16.78 11.31
CA CYS A 145 -4.87 16.69 9.95
C CYS A 145 -4.72 18.05 9.27
N GLU A 146 -5.67 18.98 9.47
CA GLU A 146 -5.65 20.32 8.87
C GLU A 146 -4.45 21.13 9.41
N ALA A 147 -4.32 21.23 10.73
CA ALA A 147 -3.22 21.97 11.36
C ALA A 147 -1.85 21.38 11.00
N PHE A 148 -1.78 20.05 10.86
CA PHE A 148 -0.56 19.38 10.43
C PHE A 148 -0.22 19.67 8.95
N ALA A 149 -1.22 19.72 8.07
CA ALA A 149 -1.03 20.10 6.68
C ALA A 149 -0.55 21.55 6.54
N GLU A 150 -1.13 22.50 7.32
CA GLU A 150 -0.69 23.90 7.37
C GLU A 150 0.78 24.01 7.81
N GLN A 151 1.20 23.18 8.75
CA GLN A 151 2.58 23.15 9.23
C GLN A 151 3.55 22.65 8.15
N LEU A 152 3.19 21.63 7.38
CA LEU A 152 3.99 21.20 6.23
C LEU A 152 4.08 22.31 5.17
N LEU A 153 2.97 23.00 4.89
CA LEU A 153 2.91 24.10 3.92
C LEU A 153 3.64 25.37 4.38
N ALA A 154 4.00 25.48 5.65
CA ALA A 154 4.83 26.57 6.16
C ALA A 154 6.31 26.40 5.82
N GLU A 155 6.73 25.20 5.42
CA GLU A 155 8.10 24.94 4.96
C GLU A 155 8.29 25.54 3.54
N PRO A 156 9.39 26.28 3.30
CA PRO A 156 9.55 27.07 2.07
C PRO A 156 9.63 26.26 0.78
N GLU A 157 10.00 24.98 0.89
CA GLU A 157 10.09 24.06 -0.26
C GLU A 157 8.77 23.33 -0.54
N VAL A 158 7.77 23.44 0.34
CA VAL A 158 6.54 22.66 0.26
C VAL A 158 5.45 23.44 -0.43
N GLU A 159 4.88 22.84 -1.47
CA GLU A 159 3.73 23.38 -2.20
C GLU A 159 2.59 22.35 -2.21
N ALA A 160 1.37 22.83 -2.07
CA ALA A 160 0.20 21.98 -2.23
C ALA A 160 0.01 21.64 -3.71
N ILE A 161 -0.11 20.34 -4.02
CA ILE A 161 -0.37 19.87 -5.38
C ILE A 161 -1.75 19.21 -5.48
N GLY A 162 -2.37 19.29 -6.66
CA GLY A 162 -3.65 18.67 -6.94
C GLY A 162 -3.52 17.25 -7.47
N LEU A 163 -4.69 16.58 -7.61
CA LEU A 163 -4.77 15.22 -8.14
C LEU A 163 -4.21 15.07 -9.57
N GLY A 164 -4.30 16.13 -10.40
CA GLY A 164 -3.71 16.12 -11.74
C GLY A 164 -2.19 15.97 -11.72
N ALA A 165 -1.49 16.66 -10.80
CA ALA A 165 -0.06 16.51 -10.63
C ALA A 165 0.30 15.11 -10.11
N ARG A 166 -0.46 14.60 -9.13
CA ARG A 166 -0.31 13.23 -8.63
C ARG A 166 -0.45 12.20 -9.76
N ASP A 167 -1.43 12.37 -10.65
CA ASP A 167 -1.66 11.46 -11.77
C ASP A 167 -0.54 11.52 -12.82
N SER A 168 -0.05 12.70 -13.18
CA SER A 168 1.10 12.86 -14.08
C SER A 168 2.36 12.20 -13.51
N LEU A 169 2.69 12.50 -12.26
CA LEU A 169 3.89 11.99 -11.58
C LEU A 169 3.90 10.46 -11.48
N ARG A 170 2.79 9.87 -11.04
CA ARG A 170 2.70 8.40 -10.94
C ARG A 170 2.81 7.73 -12.32
N LEU A 171 2.23 8.35 -13.35
CA LEU A 171 2.25 7.82 -14.71
C LEU A 171 3.68 7.85 -15.28
N GLU A 172 4.40 8.96 -15.11
CA GLU A 172 5.82 9.09 -15.50
C GLU A 172 6.70 8.07 -14.76
N ALA A 173 6.39 7.80 -13.48
CA ALA A 173 7.06 6.77 -12.68
C ALA A 173 6.65 5.32 -13.06
N GLY A 174 5.67 5.14 -13.96
CA GLY A 174 5.18 3.83 -14.39
C GLY A 174 4.31 3.10 -13.36
N LEU A 175 3.80 3.82 -12.34
CA LEU A 175 2.97 3.27 -11.28
C LEU A 175 1.50 3.14 -11.72
N CYS A 176 0.88 2.01 -11.37
CA CYS A 176 -0.53 1.75 -11.70
C CYS A 176 -1.48 2.63 -10.89
N LEU A 177 -2.62 2.98 -11.49
CA LEU A 177 -3.77 3.56 -10.81
C LEU A 177 -4.96 2.62 -10.96
N TYR A 178 -5.52 2.18 -9.84
CA TYR A 178 -6.73 1.34 -9.83
C TYR A 178 -7.91 2.08 -10.47
N GLY A 179 -8.66 1.39 -11.32
CA GLY A 179 -9.74 1.95 -12.11
C GLY A 179 -9.33 2.57 -13.46
N HIS A 180 -8.01 2.75 -13.69
CA HIS A 180 -7.46 3.24 -14.96
C HIS A 180 -6.60 2.18 -15.65
N ASP A 181 -5.57 1.68 -14.97
CA ASP A 181 -4.59 0.73 -15.54
C ASP A 181 -4.89 -0.73 -15.17
N MET A 182 -5.76 -0.93 -14.20
CA MET A 182 -6.16 -2.24 -13.69
C MET A 182 -7.53 -2.16 -13.01
N ASP A 183 -8.26 -3.27 -13.03
CA ASP A 183 -9.61 -3.43 -12.50
C ASP A 183 -9.90 -4.91 -12.20
N MET A 184 -11.17 -5.23 -11.91
CA MET A 184 -11.61 -6.59 -11.63
C MET A 184 -11.53 -7.56 -12.83
N GLN A 185 -11.27 -7.06 -14.05
CA GLN A 185 -11.08 -7.85 -15.27
C GLN A 185 -9.62 -7.94 -15.69
N THR A 186 -8.72 -7.35 -14.90
CA THR A 186 -7.28 -7.32 -15.19
C THR A 186 -6.55 -8.16 -14.14
N THR A 187 -5.78 -9.15 -14.58
CA THR A 187 -4.98 -9.95 -13.67
C THR A 187 -3.68 -9.22 -13.26
N PRO A 188 -3.05 -9.58 -12.14
CA PRO A 188 -1.74 -9.07 -11.76
C PRO A 188 -0.67 -9.27 -12.85
N VAL A 189 -0.78 -10.33 -13.64
CA VAL A 189 0.16 -10.63 -14.73
C VAL A 189 -0.04 -9.66 -15.90
N GLU A 190 -1.28 -9.42 -16.31
CA GLU A 190 -1.64 -8.45 -17.34
C GLU A 190 -1.27 -7.03 -16.95
N ALA A 191 -1.46 -6.66 -15.68
CA ALA A 191 -1.09 -5.36 -15.13
C ALA A 191 0.44 -5.13 -15.00
N GLY A 192 1.25 -6.18 -15.20
CA GLY A 192 2.71 -6.11 -15.00
C GLY A 192 3.12 -6.11 -13.53
N LEU A 193 2.25 -6.59 -12.64
CA LEU A 193 2.42 -6.59 -11.18
C LEU A 193 2.84 -7.97 -10.61
N ILE A 194 3.46 -8.81 -11.42
CA ILE A 194 3.96 -10.14 -10.97
C ILE A 194 4.86 -10.01 -9.73
N TRP A 195 5.59 -8.93 -9.61
CA TRP A 195 6.48 -8.66 -8.48
C TRP A 195 5.72 -8.53 -7.14
N ALA A 196 4.43 -8.13 -7.16
CA ALA A 196 3.58 -8.06 -5.98
C ALA A 196 3.14 -9.45 -5.46
N ILE A 197 3.27 -10.50 -6.29
CA ILE A 197 3.07 -11.89 -5.87
C ILE A 197 4.36 -12.36 -5.19
N GLY A 198 4.33 -12.59 -3.89
CA GLY A 198 5.49 -13.03 -3.13
C GLY A 198 6.12 -14.31 -3.70
N LYS A 199 7.44 -14.41 -3.72
CA LYS A 199 8.10 -15.65 -4.19
C LYS A 199 7.62 -16.90 -3.44
N PRO A 200 7.43 -16.88 -2.09
CA PRO A 200 6.87 -18.02 -1.37
C PRO A 200 5.44 -18.38 -1.78
N ARG A 201 4.71 -17.47 -2.42
CA ARG A 201 3.30 -17.61 -2.85
C ARG A 201 3.15 -18.14 -4.28
N ARG A 202 4.26 -18.25 -5.04
CA ARG A 202 4.27 -18.77 -6.42
C ARG A 202 4.45 -20.27 -6.43
N HIS A 203 4.20 -20.93 -7.56
CA HIS A 203 4.51 -22.35 -7.73
C HIS A 203 5.98 -22.63 -7.40
N GLY A 204 6.22 -23.70 -6.63
CA GLY A 204 7.56 -24.04 -6.12
C GLY A 204 8.01 -23.24 -4.89
N GLY A 205 7.23 -22.28 -4.42
CA GLY A 205 7.46 -21.58 -3.16
C GLY A 205 7.01 -22.38 -1.93
N GLU A 206 7.26 -21.86 -0.75
CA GLU A 206 6.95 -22.55 0.52
C GLU A 206 5.44 -22.59 0.83
N ARG A 207 4.68 -21.59 0.37
CA ARG A 207 3.23 -21.41 0.61
C ARG A 207 2.51 -21.02 -0.68
N PRO A 208 2.54 -21.88 -1.73
CA PRO A 208 2.04 -21.53 -3.05
C PRO A 208 0.51 -21.37 -3.05
N GLY A 209 -0.01 -20.37 -3.75
CA GLY A 209 -1.45 -20.16 -3.90
C GLY A 209 -2.16 -19.78 -2.60
N GLY A 210 -3.38 -20.26 -2.42
CA GLY A 210 -4.18 -20.04 -1.21
C GLY A 210 -4.78 -18.64 -1.10
N PHE A 211 -4.83 -17.89 -2.19
CA PHE A 211 -5.52 -16.59 -2.34
C PHE A 211 -6.54 -16.68 -3.49
N PRO A 212 -7.53 -15.80 -3.57
CA PRO A 212 -8.56 -15.86 -4.60
C PRO A 212 -7.95 -15.73 -6.01
N GLY A 213 -8.37 -16.59 -6.94
CA GLY A 213 -7.87 -16.62 -8.31
C GLY A 213 -6.44 -17.15 -8.49
N ALA A 214 -5.87 -17.79 -7.45
CA ALA A 214 -4.50 -18.29 -7.49
C ALA A 214 -4.22 -19.22 -8.68
N ASP A 215 -5.14 -20.11 -9.01
CA ASP A 215 -4.96 -21.07 -10.11
C ASP A 215 -4.81 -20.35 -11.46
N ILE A 216 -5.59 -19.31 -11.70
CA ILE A 216 -5.53 -18.51 -12.93
C ILE A 216 -4.25 -17.69 -12.95
N ILE A 217 -3.98 -16.96 -11.86
CA ILE A 217 -2.85 -16.05 -11.77
C ILE A 217 -1.52 -16.80 -11.86
N LEU A 218 -1.37 -17.89 -11.10
CA LEU A 218 -0.13 -18.65 -11.09
C LEU A 218 0.08 -19.43 -12.41
N HIS A 219 -1.01 -19.89 -13.05
CA HIS A 219 -0.91 -20.46 -14.40
C HIS A 219 -0.35 -19.42 -15.39
N GLN A 220 -0.88 -18.20 -15.38
CA GLN A 220 -0.38 -17.11 -16.26
C GLN A 220 1.09 -16.72 -15.95
N VAL A 221 1.51 -16.78 -14.67
CA VAL A 221 2.92 -16.54 -14.29
C VAL A 221 3.85 -17.56 -14.95
N ASP A 222 3.45 -18.84 -14.96
CA ASP A 222 4.29 -19.93 -15.45
C ASP A 222 4.21 -20.08 -16.97
N ALA A 223 2.99 -20.13 -17.52
CA ALA A 223 2.75 -20.38 -18.94
C ALA A 223 2.98 -19.14 -19.83
N LYS A 224 2.90 -17.91 -19.24
CA LYS A 224 2.99 -16.63 -19.96
C LYS A 224 1.96 -16.51 -21.11
N ASP A 225 0.80 -17.10 -20.93
CA ASP A 225 -0.26 -17.21 -21.93
C ASP A 225 -1.33 -16.08 -21.84
N HIS A 226 -1.05 -15.04 -21.06
CA HIS A 226 -1.93 -13.86 -20.97
C HIS A 226 -2.02 -13.13 -22.30
N THR A 227 -3.23 -12.66 -22.63
CA THR A 227 -3.54 -12.05 -23.93
C THR A 227 -3.34 -10.53 -23.97
N ARG A 228 -3.22 -9.90 -22.81
CA ARG A 228 -3.01 -8.45 -22.63
C ARG A 228 -1.80 -8.20 -21.77
N LYS A 229 -1.18 -7.05 -21.92
CA LYS A 229 -0.09 -6.59 -21.03
C LYS A 229 -0.08 -5.07 -20.99
N ARG A 230 -0.04 -4.51 -19.78
CA ARG A 230 0.22 -3.09 -19.58
C ARG A 230 1.66 -2.76 -20.01
N VAL A 231 1.82 -1.70 -20.79
CA VAL A 231 3.11 -1.19 -21.25
C VAL A 231 3.14 0.32 -21.11
N GLY A 232 4.34 0.88 -20.89
CA GLY A 232 4.59 2.31 -21.01
C GLY A 232 4.88 2.69 -22.48
N LEU A 233 4.44 3.86 -22.89
CA LEU A 233 4.80 4.47 -24.16
C LEU A 233 5.60 5.75 -23.88
N LEU A 234 6.71 5.93 -24.58
CA LEU A 234 7.58 7.12 -24.51
C LEU A 234 7.35 8.00 -25.73
#